data_bf2afbe24516e7a4500bf4063842a33c
#
_entry.id   bf2afbe24516e7a4500bf4063842a33c
#
_cell.length_a   1.000
_cell.length_b   1.000
_cell.length_c   1.000
_cell.angle_alpha   90.00
_cell.angle_beta   90.00
_cell.angle_gamma   90.00
#
_symmetry.space_group_name_H-M   'P 1'
#
loop_
_entity.id
_entity.type
_entity.pdbx_description
1 polymer ?
#
loop_
_entity_poly.entity_id
_entity_poly.type
_entity_poly.pdbx_seq_one_letter_code
_entity_poly.pdbx_strand_id
1 'polypeptide(L)'
;MALRSSRAQAIGELAQQAHAGGVDRRSFLLRAVALGVSLSTGDAIFRTYSARAFQDESGSPITVTVGGTPIAAMEPDLTNATPGGTLRFGRSTDSDNLDPVTNDGNVNIWYFMSIYDQLVRVAPDGITLEPALAESWEISDDGKTYTFHLREGVTFSDGTPFTADDVIYSWTRAANDPDEHWTFTLTALQRDENGQVKGITAPDANTVVVELAQPWSPFLSDVAMFNMSIISKAFAEGNEETLVESAMGTGPFSLQEWKRGETLTLVKNPNYWEEGLPLLDSVVVSVVPDDNARILQIQGGELDAMMDVPSSRVPELQMDPNLKVYQFPSTLTAYIVLNNRNAPLNDVHARKALQYATDRQTLIDVVLFGVGVPATSFMPQGALFWNDKLTPYAFDIDKAKAEMAQSATPNGFPLELKIRGGSPDEETLATALKDMWSQIGVDVTITPTEGTTLQDDYDNQNFQAMTSYWTNDIIDPDELVAYAILPESSQAFQTGWVNEEAQKLAKDGTAEPDSAKRDEMYRRIQEIYNEESPMLSLFYKPYLDITTTKVHNFGHPPTGQFDWRTTWIEQ
;
A
#
# COMPACT_ATOMS: atom_id res chain seq x y z
N MET A 1 -12.00 31.86 37.40
CA MET A 1 -11.97 33.01 36.43
C MET A 1 -10.58 33.25 35.87
N ALA A 2 -9.51 33.29 36.66
CA ALA A 2 -8.13 33.54 36.16
C ALA A 2 -7.59 32.54 35.11
N LEU A 3 -7.90 31.26 35.25
CA LEU A 3 -7.48 30.22 34.26
C LEU A 3 -8.17 30.30 32.90
N ARG A 4 -9.42 30.85 32.85
CA ARG A 4 -10.13 31.07 31.57
C ARG A 4 -9.57 32.28 30.82
N SER A 5 -9.09 33.31 31.52
CA SER A 5 -8.53 34.51 30.89
C SER A 5 -7.16 34.23 30.26
N SER A 6 -6.31 33.41 30.91
CA SER A 6 -4.99 33.03 30.40
C SER A 6 -5.08 32.15 29.14
N ARG A 7 -6.08 31.24 29.09
CA ARG A 7 -6.34 30.39 27.93
C ARG A 7 -6.82 31.17 26.71
N ALA A 8 -7.77 32.08 26.90
CA ALA A 8 -8.25 32.92 25.83
C ALA A 8 -7.16 33.85 25.28
N GLN A 9 -6.27 34.34 26.15
CA GLN A 9 -5.11 35.12 25.74
C GLN A 9 -4.11 34.28 24.92
N ALA A 10 -3.79 33.05 25.35
CA ALA A 10 -2.89 32.14 24.63
C ALA A 10 -3.44 31.76 23.24
N ILE A 11 -4.75 31.55 23.11
CA ILE A 11 -5.41 31.31 21.81
C ILE A 11 -5.32 32.54 20.92
N GLY A 12 -5.52 33.74 21.48
CA GLY A 12 -5.40 35.01 20.74
C GLY A 12 -3.97 35.27 20.25
N GLU A 13 -2.95 34.97 21.07
CA GLU A 13 -1.54 35.07 20.69
C GLU A 13 -1.18 34.06 19.58
N LEU A 14 -1.69 32.83 19.64
CA LEU A 14 -1.52 31.81 18.64
C LEU A 14 -2.19 32.21 17.31
N ALA A 15 -3.39 32.78 17.36
CA ALA A 15 -4.09 33.32 16.18
C ALA A 15 -3.32 34.48 15.51
N GLN A 16 -2.68 35.34 16.32
CA GLN A 16 -1.83 36.44 15.80
C GLN A 16 -0.56 35.87 15.14
N GLN A 17 0.04 34.80 15.68
CA GLN A 17 1.19 34.13 15.07
C GLN A 17 0.80 33.50 13.73
N ALA A 18 -0.37 32.88 13.61
CA ALA A 18 -0.87 32.37 12.34
C ALA A 18 -1.12 33.49 11.31
N HIS A 19 -1.65 34.64 11.76
CA HIS A 19 -1.86 35.78 10.88
C HIS A 19 -0.54 36.38 10.35
N ALA A 20 0.51 36.32 11.15
CA ALA A 20 1.85 36.79 10.76
C ALA A 20 2.65 35.78 9.93
N GLY A 21 2.07 34.62 9.57
CA GLY A 21 2.76 33.54 8.86
C GLY A 21 3.80 32.79 9.70
N GLY A 22 3.83 33.05 11.01
CA GLY A 22 4.84 32.46 11.93
C GLY A 22 4.48 31.08 12.46
N VAL A 23 3.33 30.51 12.09
CA VAL A 23 2.86 29.17 12.50
C VAL A 23 2.07 28.55 11.35
N ASP A 24 2.47 27.38 10.93
CA ASP A 24 1.74 26.58 9.95
C ASP A 24 0.43 26.01 10.55
N ARG A 25 -0.49 25.59 9.66
CA ARG A 25 -1.83 25.10 10.07
C ARG A 25 -1.77 23.97 11.08
N ARG A 26 -0.87 23.01 10.88
CA ARG A 26 -0.73 21.86 11.79
C ARG A 26 -0.23 22.27 13.16
N SER A 27 0.87 23.01 13.22
CA SER A 27 1.45 23.51 14.47
C SER A 27 0.42 24.37 15.23
N PHE A 28 -0.40 25.14 14.50
CA PHE A 28 -1.51 25.88 15.07
C PHE A 28 -2.55 24.94 15.68
N LEU A 29 -3.02 23.93 14.93
CA LEU A 29 -4.04 22.98 15.39
C LEU A 29 -3.58 22.18 16.61
N LEU A 30 -2.35 21.65 16.59
CA LEU A 30 -1.78 20.92 17.73
C LEU A 30 -1.67 21.79 19.00
N ARG A 31 -1.24 23.03 18.84
CA ARG A 31 -1.16 23.98 19.98
C ARG A 31 -2.55 24.40 20.47
N ALA A 32 -3.51 24.57 19.57
CA ALA A 32 -4.89 24.88 19.91
C ALA A 32 -5.53 23.73 20.70
N VAL A 33 -5.31 22.49 20.26
CA VAL A 33 -5.78 21.29 20.98
C VAL A 33 -5.13 21.18 22.37
N ALA A 34 -3.83 21.42 22.48
CA ALA A 34 -3.12 21.45 23.76
C ALA A 34 -3.69 22.52 24.72
N LEU A 35 -4.25 23.60 24.16
CA LEU A 35 -5.00 24.60 24.91
C LEU A 35 -6.47 24.22 25.12
N GLY A 36 -6.89 23.02 24.67
CA GLY A 36 -8.24 22.48 24.81
C GLY A 36 -9.26 23.12 23.86
N VAL A 37 -8.82 23.63 22.73
CA VAL A 37 -9.69 24.05 21.62
C VAL A 37 -9.97 22.84 20.76
N SER A 38 -11.21 22.64 20.30
CA SER A 38 -11.50 21.56 19.36
C SER A 38 -10.78 21.77 18.02
N LEU A 39 -10.46 20.69 17.31
CA LEU A 39 -9.80 20.78 16.00
C LEU A 39 -10.62 21.62 15.00
N SER A 40 -11.95 21.43 14.97
CA SER A 40 -12.83 22.20 14.11
C SER A 40 -12.86 23.70 14.45
N THR A 41 -12.83 24.03 15.73
CA THR A 41 -12.75 25.43 16.20
C THR A 41 -11.35 26.02 15.93
N GLY A 42 -10.30 25.24 16.15
CA GLY A 42 -8.92 25.64 15.85
C GLY A 42 -8.73 25.90 14.36
N ASP A 43 -9.26 25.04 13.50
CA ASP A 43 -9.19 25.21 12.04
C ASP A 43 -9.99 26.45 11.58
N ALA A 44 -11.17 26.66 12.09
CA ALA A 44 -11.96 27.87 11.80
C ALA A 44 -11.20 29.16 12.19
N ILE A 45 -10.54 29.16 13.35
CA ILE A 45 -9.70 30.28 13.79
C ILE A 45 -8.50 30.43 12.83
N PHE A 46 -7.78 29.35 12.52
CA PHE A 46 -6.63 29.41 11.61
C PHE A 46 -7.01 29.96 10.24
N ARG A 47 -8.06 29.43 9.60
CA ARG A 47 -8.57 29.91 8.29
C ARG A 47 -8.96 31.39 8.32
N THR A 48 -9.53 31.84 9.41
CA THR A 48 -9.95 33.26 9.57
C THR A 48 -8.75 34.21 9.61
N TYR A 49 -7.66 33.79 10.28
CA TYR A 49 -6.48 34.62 10.49
C TYR A 49 -5.38 34.43 9.44
N SER A 50 -5.30 33.27 8.78
CA SER A 50 -4.29 32.97 7.75
C SER A 50 -4.74 33.30 6.32
N ALA A 51 -6.02 33.54 6.07
CA ALA A 51 -6.55 33.79 4.73
C ALA A 51 -5.94 35.01 3.99
N ARG A 52 -5.13 35.83 4.65
CA ARG A 52 -4.37 36.93 4.05
C ARG A 52 -2.88 36.68 3.87
N ALA A 53 -2.32 35.59 4.41
CA ALA A 53 -0.88 35.32 4.39
C ALA A 53 -0.42 34.46 3.20
N PHE A 54 -1.35 33.93 2.39
CA PHE A 54 -1.04 33.06 1.24
C PHE A 54 -1.19 33.72 -0.13
N GLN A 55 -1.03 35.04 -0.21
CA GLN A 55 -0.75 35.70 -1.49
C GLN A 55 0.74 35.97 -1.57
N ASP A 56 1.46 35.09 -2.22
CA ASP A 56 2.81 35.34 -2.68
C ASP A 56 2.77 36.47 -3.71
N GLU A 57 3.63 37.49 -3.52
CA GLU A 57 3.77 38.61 -4.45
C GLU A 57 4.37 38.21 -5.82
N SER A 58 4.81 36.95 -6.00
CA SER A 58 5.41 36.46 -7.25
C SER A 58 4.42 35.83 -8.24
N GLY A 59 3.18 35.57 -7.86
CA GLY A 59 2.14 35.08 -8.77
C GLY A 59 2.39 33.67 -9.35
N SER A 60 3.40 32.96 -8.87
CA SER A 60 3.65 31.57 -9.25
C SER A 60 3.08 30.65 -8.16
N PRO A 61 2.12 29.78 -8.48
CA PRO A 61 1.71 28.77 -7.53
C PRO A 61 2.94 27.88 -7.26
N ILE A 62 3.33 27.76 -5.99
CA ILE A 62 4.14 26.62 -5.56
C ILE A 62 3.25 25.42 -5.84
N THR A 63 3.50 24.75 -6.94
CA THR A 63 2.81 23.52 -7.30
C THR A 63 3.38 22.42 -6.43
N VAL A 64 2.95 22.39 -5.16
CA VAL A 64 2.83 21.13 -4.47
C VAL A 64 1.73 20.43 -5.24
N THR A 65 2.08 19.46 -6.05
CA THR A 65 1.14 18.58 -6.71
C THR A 65 0.52 17.70 -5.62
N VAL A 66 -0.34 18.30 -4.80
CA VAL A 66 -1.33 17.64 -3.96
C VAL A 66 -2.55 17.50 -4.85
N GLY A 67 -2.55 16.50 -5.64
CA GLY A 67 -3.63 16.14 -6.54
C GLY A 67 -3.01 15.13 -7.48
N GLY A 68 -3.12 13.86 -7.08
CA GLY A 68 -2.59 12.78 -7.88
C GLY A 68 -3.11 12.81 -9.30
N THR A 69 -2.40 13.49 -10.17
CA THR A 69 -2.13 12.85 -11.44
C THR A 69 -1.25 11.67 -11.03
N PRO A 70 -1.60 10.42 -11.35
CA PRO A 70 -0.63 9.34 -11.28
C PRO A 70 0.64 9.93 -11.88
N ILE A 71 1.78 9.81 -11.21
CA ILE A 71 3.04 10.01 -11.91
C ILE A 71 2.90 9.00 -13.04
N ALA A 72 2.57 9.49 -14.23
CA ALA A 72 2.53 8.65 -15.42
C ALA A 72 3.84 7.90 -15.36
N ALA A 73 3.79 6.59 -15.43
CA ALA A 73 4.97 5.77 -15.37
C ALA A 73 6.01 6.46 -16.22
N MET A 74 7.02 7.01 -15.58
CA MET A 74 8.06 7.69 -16.34
C MET A 74 8.78 6.54 -17.02
N GLU A 75 8.56 6.43 -18.33
CA GLU A 75 9.44 5.61 -19.16
C GLU A 75 10.88 5.98 -18.77
N PRO A 76 11.72 5.01 -18.42
CA PRO A 76 13.04 5.31 -17.92
C PRO A 76 13.82 6.15 -18.94
N ASP A 77 14.27 7.34 -18.55
CA ASP A 77 15.15 8.13 -19.41
C ASP A 77 16.56 7.55 -19.37
N LEU A 78 16.90 6.81 -20.40
CA LEU A 78 18.23 6.21 -20.58
C LEU A 78 19.18 7.07 -21.43
N THR A 79 18.78 8.27 -21.85
CA THR A 79 19.53 9.11 -22.81
C THR A 79 20.94 9.43 -22.32
N ASN A 80 21.13 9.62 -21.02
CA ASN A 80 22.41 9.93 -20.39
C ASN A 80 22.83 8.88 -19.36
N ALA A 81 22.19 7.71 -19.36
CA ALA A 81 22.47 6.67 -18.38
C ALA A 81 23.91 6.17 -18.52
N THR A 82 24.61 6.11 -17.41
CA THR A 82 25.97 5.55 -17.32
C THR A 82 25.92 4.26 -16.53
N PRO A 83 26.26 3.11 -17.16
CA PRO A 83 26.37 1.85 -16.43
C PRO A 83 27.48 1.92 -15.38
N GLY A 84 27.25 1.19 -14.29
CA GLY A 84 28.21 1.06 -13.19
C GLY A 84 27.76 1.74 -11.90
N GLY A 85 28.58 1.57 -10.88
CA GLY A 85 28.36 2.17 -9.56
C GLY A 85 27.50 1.33 -8.61
N THR A 86 27.47 1.76 -7.36
CA THR A 86 26.75 1.12 -6.27
C THR A 86 25.69 2.05 -5.74
N LEU A 87 24.44 1.57 -5.68
CA LEU A 87 23.35 2.25 -4.98
C LEU A 87 23.40 1.87 -3.50
N ARG A 88 23.61 2.84 -2.60
CA ARG A 88 23.55 2.65 -1.14
C ARG A 88 22.14 3.04 -0.68
N PHE A 89 21.33 2.04 -0.35
CA PHE A 89 19.91 2.19 -0.03
C PHE A 89 19.67 1.98 1.45
N GLY A 90 19.00 2.91 2.12
CA GLY A 90 18.66 2.84 3.54
C GLY A 90 17.20 2.44 3.77
N ARG A 91 16.97 1.51 4.70
CA ARG A 91 15.63 1.14 5.16
C ARG A 91 15.57 0.97 6.69
N SER A 92 14.34 0.99 7.24
CA SER A 92 14.12 0.93 8.69
C SER A 92 14.23 -0.46 9.28
N THR A 93 13.87 -1.49 8.52
CA THR A 93 13.70 -2.87 8.99
C THR A 93 14.44 -3.83 8.06
N ASP A 94 15.08 -4.86 8.61
CA ASP A 94 15.65 -5.95 7.83
C ASP A 94 14.56 -6.89 7.33
N SER A 95 14.88 -7.72 6.36
CA SER A 95 14.09 -8.91 6.05
C SER A 95 14.42 -10.03 7.03
N ASP A 96 13.53 -10.96 7.15
CA ASP A 96 13.71 -12.19 7.92
C ASP A 96 13.75 -13.44 7.04
N ASN A 97 13.31 -13.32 5.77
CA ASN A 97 13.17 -14.43 4.85
C ASN A 97 13.38 -13.98 3.39
N LEU A 98 14.15 -14.72 2.59
CA LEU A 98 14.39 -14.48 1.16
C LEU A 98 13.60 -15.43 0.25
N ASP A 99 12.87 -16.37 0.82
CA ASP A 99 12.01 -17.30 0.09
C ASP A 99 10.71 -16.56 -0.34
N PRO A 100 10.41 -16.47 -1.63
CA PRO A 100 9.21 -15.77 -2.08
C PRO A 100 7.90 -16.49 -1.69
N VAL A 101 7.96 -17.76 -1.31
CA VAL A 101 6.77 -18.56 -0.94
C VAL A 101 6.49 -18.50 0.55
N THR A 102 7.47 -18.78 1.40
CA THR A 102 7.26 -18.98 2.84
C THR A 102 7.38 -17.68 3.66
N ASN A 103 7.45 -16.53 3.01
CA ASN A 103 7.43 -15.26 3.73
C ASN A 103 5.98 -14.88 4.11
N ASP A 104 5.81 -14.24 5.25
CA ASP A 104 4.51 -13.89 5.84
C ASP A 104 4.29 -12.37 5.96
N GLY A 105 5.12 -11.56 5.31
CA GLY A 105 4.98 -10.12 5.44
C GLY A 105 5.69 -9.27 4.40
N ASN A 106 5.12 -8.10 4.15
CA ASN A 106 5.62 -7.12 3.19
C ASN A 106 7.04 -6.63 3.52
N VAL A 107 7.56 -6.91 4.71
CA VAL A 107 8.94 -6.60 5.10
C VAL A 107 9.99 -7.31 4.23
N ASN A 108 9.61 -8.40 3.57
CA ASN A 108 10.50 -9.25 2.77
C ASN A 108 10.48 -8.96 1.27
N ILE A 109 9.41 -8.37 0.73
CA ILE A 109 9.15 -8.32 -0.72
C ILE A 109 9.96 -7.28 -1.49
N TRP A 110 10.60 -6.33 -0.83
CA TRP A 110 11.22 -5.13 -1.41
C TRP A 110 12.18 -5.38 -2.57
N TYR A 111 12.94 -6.47 -2.52
CA TYR A 111 13.96 -6.80 -3.51
C TYR A 111 13.70 -8.13 -4.24
N PHE A 112 12.54 -8.74 -4.08
CA PHE A 112 12.24 -9.98 -4.82
C PHE A 112 12.30 -9.77 -6.33
N MET A 113 11.75 -8.67 -6.85
CA MET A 113 11.87 -8.33 -8.26
C MET A 113 13.31 -8.03 -8.72
N SER A 114 14.24 -7.81 -7.80
CA SER A 114 15.65 -7.63 -8.12
C SER A 114 16.41 -8.95 -8.21
N ILE A 115 15.93 -10.00 -7.54
CA ILE A 115 16.58 -11.32 -7.48
C ILE A 115 15.88 -12.32 -8.39
N TYR A 116 14.55 -12.26 -8.44
CA TYR A 116 13.70 -13.19 -9.17
C TYR A 116 12.97 -12.49 -10.31
N ASP A 117 12.54 -13.25 -11.30
CA ASP A 117 11.52 -12.85 -12.26
C ASP A 117 10.29 -13.75 -12.13
N GLN A 118 9.15 -13.24 -12.58
CA GLN A 118 7.91 -13.98 -12.81
C GLN A 118 7.76 -14.26 -14.32
N LEU A 119 6.72 -14.99 -14.72
CA LEU A 119 6.39 -15.16 -16.15
C LEU A 119 5.84 -13.86 -16.74
N VAL A 120 5.06 -13.14 -15.94
CA VAL A 120 4.44 -11.84 -16.27
C VAL A 120 4.84 -10.87 -15.16
N ARG A 121 5.07 -9.63 -15.48
CA ARG A 121 5.38 -8.58 -14.48
C ARG A 121 4.43 -7.41 -14.58
N VAL A 122 4.34 -6.65 -13.51
CA VAL A 122 3.62 -5.37 -13.49
C VAL A 122 4.53 -4.29 -14.07
N ALA A 123 4.01 -3.52 -15.00
CA ALA A 123 4.70 -2.35 -15.55
C ALA A 123 4.87 -1.24 -14.48
N PRO A 124 5.78 -0.27 -14.70
CA PRO A 124 5.98 0.83 -13.77
C PRO A 124 4.73 1.68 -13.48
N ASP A 125 3.71 1.64 -14.36
CA ASP A 125 2.43 2.34 -14.12
C ASP A 125 1.57 1.70 -13.00
N GLY A 126 1.93 0.49 -12.55
CA GLY A 126 1.26 -0.22 -11.48
C GLY A 126 -0.11 -0.81 -11.84
N ILE A 127 -0.51 -0.81 -13.12
CA ILE A 127 -1.80 -1.32 -13.60
C ILE A 127 -1.72 -2.15 -14.89
N THR A 128 -0.61 -2.07 -15.63
CA THR A 128 -0.40 -2.82 -16.86
C THR A 128 0.44 -4.06 -16.61
N LEU A 129 0.12 -5.16 -17.30
CA LEU A 129 0.91 -6.38 -17.28
C LEU A 129 1.82 -6.45 -18.52
N GLU A 130 3.07 -6.82 -18.32
CA GLU A 130 4.08 -6.95 -19.36
C GLU A 130 4.65 -8.37 -19.41
N PRO A 131 5.10 -8.83 -20.61
CA PRO A 131 5.90 -10.03 -20.73
C PRO A 131 7.21 -9.95 -19.92
N ALA A 132 7.51 -11.02 -19.17
CA ALA A 132 8.78 -11.19 -18.45
C ALA A 132 9.47 -12.48 -18.90
N LEU A 133 9.54 -13.53 -18.08
CA LEU A 133 10.10 -14.83 -18.51
C LEU A 133 9.23 -15.53 -19.56
N ALA A 134 7.93 -15.24 -19.62
CA ALA A 134 7.11 -15.55 -20.80
C ALA A 134 7.18 -14.37 -21.78
N GLU A 135 7.49 -14.63 -23.03
CA GLU A 135 7.48 -13.63 -24.09
C GLU A 135 6.07 -13.37 -24.63
N SER A 136 5.15 -14.33 -24.45
CA SER A 136 3.74 -14.24 -24.81
C SER A 136 2.93 -15.31 -24.10
N TRP A 137 1.60 -15.15 -24.15
CA TRP A 137 0.66 -16.15 -23.66
C TRP A 137 -0.64 -16.14 -24.48
N GLU A 138 -1.34 -17.27 -24.42
CA GLU A 138 -2.65 -17.46 -25.02
C GLU A 138 -3.65 -17.87 -23.94
N ILE A 139 -4.89 -17.39 -24.06
CA ILE A 139 -5.99 -17.72 -23.16
C ILE A 139 -7.09 -18.37 -23.99
N SER A 140 -7.59 -19.53 -23.54
CA SER A 140 -8.71 -20.21 -24.20
C SER A 140 -10.01 -19.39 -24.12
N ASP A 141 -10.92 -19.59 -25.08
CA ASP A 141 -12.19 -18.87 -25.15
C ASP A 141 -13.06 -19.00 -23.88
N ASP A 142 -12.89 -20.10 -23.13
CA ASP A 142 -13.60 -20.33 -21.88
C ASP A 142 -12.88 -19.76 -20.64
N GLY A 143 -11.73 -19.11 -20.84
CA GLY A 143 -10.96 -18.48 -19.77
C GLY A 143 -10.29 -19.44 -18.78
N LYS A 144 -10.14 -20.73 -19.13
CA LYS A 144 -9.66 -21.77 -18.20
C LYS A 144 -8.26 -22.29 -18.53
N THR A 145 -7.79 -22.12 -19.75
CA THR A 145 -6.47 -22.63 -20.14
C THR A 145 -5.58 -21.44 -20.54
N TYR A 146 -4.44 -21.36 -19.89
CA TYR A 146 -3.39 -20.39 -20.19
C TYR A 146 -2.18 -21.13 -20.73
N THR A 147 -1.68 -20.74 -21.89
CA THR A 147 -0.46 -21.28 -22.50
C THR A 147 0.59 -20.19 -22.53
N PHE A 148 1.65 -20.34 -21.76
CA PHE A 148 2.78 -19.40 -21.72
C PHE A 148 3.92 -19.91 -22.58
N HIS A 149 4.43 -19.04 -23.45
CA HIS A 149 5.62 -19.29 -24.27
C HIS A 149 6.83 -18.64 -23.60
N LEU A 150 7.76 -19.45 -23.11
CA LEU A 150 8.90 -18.99 -22.35
C LEU A 150 10.02 -18.47 -23.25
N ARG A 151 10.76 -17.48 -22.76
CA ARG A 151 11.95 -16.97 -23.45
C ARG A 151 13.01 -18.04 -23.57
N GLU A 152 13.59 -18.17 -24.76
CA GLU A 152 14.73 -19.06 -24.98
C GLU A 152 16.03 -18.44 -24.49
N GLY A 153 16.94 -19.29 -24.00
CA GLY A 153 18.30 -18.89 -23.62
C GLY A 153 18.44 -18.13 -22.30
N VAL A 154 17.37 -18.01 -21.52
CA VAL A 154 17.43 -17.46 -20.16
C VAL A 154 18.18 -18.44 -19.24
N THR A 155 19.01 -17.90 -18.36
CA THR A 155 19.71 -18.69 -17.33
C THR A 155 19.52 -18.06 -15.95
N PHE A 156 19.62 -18.86 -14.92
CA PHE A 156 19.76 -18.39 -13.55
C PHE A 156 21.11 -17.67 -13.35
N SER A 157 21.26 -16.99 -12.25
CA SER A 157 22.48 -16.20 -11.96
C SER A 157 23.76 -17.05 -11.90
N ASP A 158 23.66 -18.34 -11.64
CA ASP A 158 24.78 -19.30 -11.67
C ASP A 158 25.08 -19.85 -13.08
N GLY A 159 24.29 -19.49 -14.09
CA GLY A 159 24.40 -19.92 -15.48
C GLY A 159 23.67 -21.23 -15.82
N THR A 160 22.94 -21.83 -14.87
CA THR A 160 22.07 -22.97 -15.19
C THR A 160 20.87 -22.54 -16.04
N PRO A 161 20.43 -23.34 -17.04
CA PRO A 161 19.31 -22.96 -17.90
C PRO A 161 17.99 -22.87 -17.12
N PHE A 162 17.18 -21.85 -17.45
CA PHE A 162 15.78 -21.77 -17.05
C PHE A 162 14.91 -22.56 -18.03
N THR A 163 13.95 -23.31 -17.52
CA THR A 163 13.03 -24.15 -18.31
C THR A 163 11.62 -24.18 -17.68
N ALA A 164 10.68 -24.75 -18.41
CA ALA A 164 9.32 -24.99 -17.92
C ALA A 164 9.26 -25.86 -16.65
N ASP A 165 10.25 -26.72 -16.41
CA ASP A 165 10.31 -27.52 -15.19
C ASP A 165 10.52 -26.65 -13.93
N ASP A 166 11.24 -25.52 -14.05
CA ASP A 166 11.43 -24.58 -12.95
C ASP A 166 10.13 -23.84 -12.62
N VAL A 167 9.32 -23.52 -13.65
CA VAL A 167 7.98 -22.93 -13.47
C VAL A 167 7.07 -23.91 -12.74
N ILE A 168 7.00 -25.17 -13.20
CA ILE A 168 6.17 -26.20 -12.57
C ILE A 168 6.59 -26.39 -11.11
N TYR A 169 7.91 -26.48 -10.85
CA TYR A 169 8.44 -26.61 -9.49
C TYR A 169 8.02 -25.44 -8.61
N SER A 170 8.28 -24.20 -9.05
CA SER A 170 8.01 -23.00 -8.27
C SER A 170 6.53 -22.84 -7.95
N TRP A 171 5.66 -22.97 -8.95
CA TRP A 171 4.22 -22.77 -8.77
C TRP A 171 3.54 -23.92 -8.04
N THR A 172 4.01 -25.17 -8.24
CA THR A 172 3.52 -26.32 -7.46
C THR A 172 3.89 -26.18 -5.99
N ARG A 173 5.11 -25.71 -5.71
CA ARG A 173 5.56 -25.45 -4.35
C ARG A 173 4.73 -24.35 -3.68
N ALA A 174 4.53 -23.21 -4.35
CA ALA A 174 3.70 -22.13 -3.84
C ALA A 174 2.24 -22.59 -3.60
N ALA A 175 1.67 -23.35 -4.52
CA ALA A 175 0.28 -23.81 -4.42
C ALA A 175 0.04 -24.89 -3.38
N ASN A 176 1.07 -25.63 -2.99
CA ASN A 176 1.02 -26.71 -1.99
C ASN A 176 1.71 -26.33 -0.67
N ASP A 177 1.97 -25.05 -0.45
CA ASP A 177 2.51 -24.54 0.80
C ASP A 177 1.62 -24.95 1.98
N PRO A 178 2.16 -25.69 2.98
CA PRO A 178 1.37 -26.23 4.09
C PRO A 178 0.86 -25.15 5.06
N ASP A 179 1.51 -24.00 5.09
CA ASP A 179 1.15 -22.86 5.93
C ASP A 179 0.25 -21.86 5.19
N GLU A 180 -0.09 -22.17 3.93
CA GLU A 180 -1.04 -21.42 3.08
C GLU A 180 -0.66 -19.95 2.85
N HIS A 181 0.64 -19.62 2.92
CA HIS A 181 1.10 -18.27 2.60
C HIS A 181 0.72 -17.88 1.16
N TRP A 182 0.07 -16.73 0.99
CA TRP A 182 -0.26 -16.15 -0.32
C TRP A 182 -1.05 -17.07 -1.27
N THR A 183 -1.71 -18.11 -0.76
CA THR A 183 -2.40 -19.12 -1.59
C THR A 183 -3.64 -18.58 -2.31
N PHE A 184 -4.11 -17.38 -1.97
CA PHE A 184 -5.24 -16.74 -2.65
C PHE A 184 -5.00 -16.58 -4.16
N THR A 185 -3.76 -16.36 -4.60
CA THR A 185 -3.36 -16.25 -6.01
C THR A 185 -3.49 -17.57 -6.78
N LEU A 186 -3.66 -18.68 -6.09
CA LEU A 186 -3.59 -20.02 -6.64
C LEU A 186 -4.89 -20.81 -6.41
N THR A 187 -5.95 -20.14 -5.92
CA THR A 187 -7.25 -20.77 -5.62
C THR A 187 -7.95 -21.33 -6.86
N ALA A 188 -7.70 -20.74 -8.03
CA ALA A 188 -8.27 -21.18 -9.29
C ALA A 188 -7.60 -22.43 -9.88
N LEU A 189 -6.42 -22.83 -9.39
CA LEU A 189 -5.73 -24.03 -9.89
C LEU A 189 -6.52 -25.31 -9.60
N GLN A 190 -6.45 -26.25 -10.53
CA GLN A 190 -7.03 -27.57 -10.30
C GLN A 190 -6.28 -28.31 -9.20
N ARG A 191 -7.04 -29.06 -8.38
CA ARG A 191 -6.47 -29.92 -7.33
C ARG A 191 -6.96 -31.36 -7.49
N ASP A 192 -6.15 -32.30 -7.04
CA ASP A 192 -6.51 -33.71 -6.96
C ASP A 192 -7.35 -34.02 -5.70
N GLU A 193 -7.67 -35.30 -5.51
CA GLU A 193 -8.43 -35.80 -4.34
C GLU A 193 -7.70 -35.61 -3.00
N ASN A 194 -6.38 -35.38 -3.02
CA ASN A 194 -5.55 -35.13 -1.85
C ASN A 194 -5.31 -33.62 -1.62
N GLY A 195 -5.91 -32.76 -2.44
CA GLY A 195 -5.72 -31.31 -2.39
C GLY A 195 -4.45 -30.79 -3.09
N GLN A 196 -3.65 -31.66 -3.69
CA GLN A 196 -2.43 -31.29 -4.38
C GLN A 196 -2.74 -30.62 -5.72
N VAL A 197 -2.02 -29.56 -6.06
CA VAL A 197 -2.18 -28.87 -7.33
C VAL A 197 -1.89 -29.82 -8.51
N LYS A 198 -2.70 -29.69 -9.54
CA LYS A 198 -2.55 -30.32 -10.85
C LYS A 198 -2.96 -29.32 -11.95
N GLY A 199 -2.77 -29.73 -13.21
CA GLY A 199 -3.15 -28.89 -14.36
C GLY A 199 -2.07 -27.89 -14.76
N ILE A 200 -0.86 -27.96 -14.15
CA ILE A 200 0.33 -27.25 -14.63
C ILE A 200 1.21 -28.27 -15.35
N THR A 201 1.40 -28.12 -16.66
CA THR A 201 2.11 -29.08 -17.49
C THR A 201 3.09 -28.37 -18.43
N ALA A 202 4.13 -29.08 -18.87
CA ALA A 202 5.10 -28.61 -19.86
C ALA A 202 5.12 -29.59 -21.05
N PRO A 203 4.52 -29.23 -22.18
CA PRO A 203 4.65 -30.06 -23.41
C PRO A 203 6.08 -30.13 -23.93
N ASP A 204 6.87 -29.10 -23.69
CA ASP A 204 8.28 -28.99 -24.02
C ASP A 204 9.00 -28.05 -23.02
N ALA A 205 10.30 -27.81 -23.22
CA ALA A 205 11.12 -27.03 -22.28
C ALA A 205 10.76 -25.53 -22.23
N ASN A 206 10.05 -25.00 -23.23
CA ASN A 206 9.76 -23.58 -23.38
C ASN A 206 8.25 -23.27 -23.37
N THR A 207 7.41 -24.24 -23.04
CA THR A 207 5.96 -24.06 -23.01
C THR A 207 5.39 -24.53 -21.67
N VAL A 208 4.61 -23.68 -21.01
CA VAL A 208 3.85 -24.04 -19.80
C VAL A 208 2.36 -23.89 -20.08
N VAL A 209 1.59 -24.93 -19.80
CA VAL A 209 0.14 -24.93 -19.91
C VAL A 209 -0.46 -25.06 -18.52
N VAL A 210 -1.37 -24.14 -18.19
CA VAL A 210 -2.10 -24.11 -16.92
C VAL A 210 -3.58 -24.28 -17.18
N GLU A 211 -4.17 -25.31 -16.57
CA GLU A 211 -5.61 -25.56 -16.62
C GLU A 211 -6.26 -25.19 -15.28
N LEU A 212 -7.11 -24.18 -15.29
CA LEU A 212 -7.85 -23.71 -14.12
C LEU A 212 -9.12 -24.55 -13.88
N ALA A 213 -9.54 -24.65 -12.64
CA ALA A 213 -10.80 -25.32 -12.26
C ALA A 213 -12.04 -24.57 -12.78
N GLN A 214 -11.93 -23.23 -12.85
CA GLN A 214 -13.00 -22.32 -13.30
C GLN A 214 -12.37 -21.10 -14.00
N PRO A 215 -13.14 -20.33 -14.77
CA PRO A 215 -12.65 -19.06 -15.31
C PRO A 215 -12.21 -18.15 -14.16
N TRP A 216 -11.04 -17.53 -14.32
CA TRP A 216 -10.44 -16.69 -13.29
C TRP A 216 -9.70 -15.50 -13.94
N SER A 217 -10.40 -14.40 -14.09
CA SER A 217 -9.87 -13.23 -14.81
C SER A 217 -8.68 -12.56 -14.14
N PRO A 218 -8.51 -12.59 -12.79
CA PRO A 218 -7.31 -12.08 -12.13
C PRO A 218 -6.02 -12.87 -12.40
N PHE A 219 -6.08 -14.07 -12.97
CA PHE A 219 -4.96 -15.04 -12.99
C PHE A 219 -3.63 -14.46 -13.51
N LEU A 220 -3.66 -13.59 -14.54
CA LEU A 220 -2.42 -12.96 -15.01
C LEU A 220 -1.82 -11.98 -13.98
N SER A 221 -2.67 -11.30 -13.19
CA SER A 221 -2.21 -10.45 -12.08
C SER A 221 -1.68 -11.29 -10.93
N ASP A 222 -2.33 -12.43 -10.65
CA ASP A 222 -1.88 -13.37 -9.62
C ASP A 222 -0.48 -13.91 -9.93
N VAL A 223 -0.22 -14.32 -11.19
CA VAL A 223 1.10 -14.86 -11.58
C VAL A 223 2.18 -13.79 -11.76
N ALA A 224 1.83 -12.51 -11.66
CA ALA A 224 2.77 -11.40 -11.58
C ALA A 224 3.15 -11.02 -10.14
N MET A 225 2.54 -11.65 -9.13
CA MET A 225 2.87 -11.42 -7.73
C MET A 225 4.21 -12.07 -7.35
N PHE A 226 4.86 -11.55 -6.33
CA PHE A 226 6.21 -12.00 -5.89
C PHE A 226 6.27 -13.48 -5.46
N ASN A 227 5.20 -14.04 -4.88
CA ASN A 227 5.15 -15.46 -4.49
C ASN A 227 5.19 -16.42 -5.70
N MET A 228 4.88 -15.91 -6.90
CA MET A 228 4.96 -16.62 -8.17
C MET A 228 6.33 -16.48 -8.86
N SER A 229 7.31 -15.95 -8.13
CA SER A 229 8.72 -15.89 -8.57
C SER A 229 9.26 -17.24 -8.95
N ILE A 230 10.05 -17.28 -10.03
CA ILE A 230 10.64 -18.52 -10.51
C ILE A 230 11.96 -18.78 -9.78
N ILE A 231 12.01 -19.91 -9.09
CA ILE A 231 13.13 -20.41 -8.31
C ILE A 231 13.81 -21.53 -9.11
N SER A 232 15.14 -21.56 -9.10
CA SER A 232 15.88 -22.68 -9.69
C SER A 232 15.54 -24.00 -8.98
N LYS A 233 14.90 -24.92 -9.70
CA LYS A 233 14.61 -26.26 -9.21
C LYS A 233 15.89 -26.99 -8.79
N ALA A 234 16.93 -26.89 -9.59
CA ALA A 234 18.22 -27.55 -9.33
C ALA A 234 18.90 -27.03 -8.05
N PHE A 235 18.65 -25.77 -7.67
CA PHE A 235 19.17 -25.16 -6.44
C PHE A 235 18.35 -25.55 -5.21
N ALA A 236 17.03 -25.59 -5.32
CA ALA A 236 16.13 -25.64 -4.17
C ALA A 236 15.55 -27.03 -3.88
N GLU A 237 15.27 -27.87 -4.90
CA GLU A 237 14.57 -29.15 -4.71
C GLU A 237 15.28 -30.08 -3.71
N GLY A 238 14.58 -30.40 -2.61
CA GLY A 238 15.10 -31.24 -1.52
C GLY A 238 16.02 -30.51 -0.52
N ASN A 239 16.08 -29.17 -0.61
CA ASN A 239 16.89 -28.31 0.26
C ASN A 239 16.24 -26.92 0.40
N GLU A 240 14.91 -26.88 0.43
CA GLU A 240 14.09 -25.66 0.35
C GLU A 240 14.33 -24.70 1.52
N GLU A 241 14.75 -25.23 2.68
CA GLU A 241 15.07 -24.42 3.85
C GLU A 241 16.23 -23.43 3.62
N THR A 242 17.07 -23.68 2.61
CA THR A 242 18.17 -22.75 2.26
C THR A 242 17.65 -21.46 1.67
N LEU A 243 16.43 -21.44 1.10
CA LEU A 243 15.82 -20.25 0.49
C LEU A 243 15.54 -19.15 1.50
N VAL A 244 15.42 -19.48 2.78
CA VAL A 244 15.25 -18.47 3.86
C VAL A 244 16.43 -17.50 3.93
N GLU A 245 17.66 -17.98 3.63
CA GLU A 245 18.88 -17.18 3.75
C GLU A 245 19.67 -17.03 2.45
N SER A 246 19.22 -17.68 1.38
CA SER A 246 19.88 -17.65 0.07
C SER A 246 18.85 -17.61 -1.06
N ALA A 247 19.27 -17.12 -2.21
CA ALA A 247 18.38 -16.91 -3.34
C ALA A 247 19.09 -17.28 -4.65
N MET A 248 18.35 -17.93 -5.56
CA MET A 248 18.81 -18.26 -6.91
C MET A 248 17.67 -17.98 -7.88
N GLY A 249 17.72 -16.82 -8.54
CA GLY A 249 16.74 -16.36 -9.51
C GLY A 249 17.37 -16.00 -10.85
N THR A 250 16.52 -15.59 -11.76
CA THR A 250 16.89 -15.10 -13.10
C THR A 250 16.99 -13.58 -13.14
N GLY A 251 16.67 -12.88 -12.04
CA GLY A 251 16.52 -11.45 -11.96
C GLY A 251 17.80 -10.64 -12.25
N PRO A 252 17.68 -9.30 -12.31
CA PRO A 252 18.76 -8.40 -12.69
C PRO A 252 19.96 -8.43 -11.73
N PHE A 253 19.74 -8.79 -10.50
CA PHE A 253 20.80 -8.90 -9.49
C PHE A 253 20.79 -10.29 -8.85
N SER A 254 21.91 -10.66 -8.27
CA SER A 254 22.07 -11.85 -7.43
C SER A 254 22.48 -11.47 -6.02
N LEU A 255 22.07 -12.25 -5.04
CA LEU A 255 22.49 -12.08 -3.65
C LEU A 255 23.97 -12.39 -3.53
N GLN A 256 24.76 -11.43 -3.05
CA GLN A 256 26.17 -11.62 -2.74
C GLN A 256 26.38 -11.95 -1.25
N GLU A 257 25.76 -11.20 -0.36
CA GLU A 257 25.89 -11.36 1.08
C GLU A 257 24.67 -10.78 1.80
N TRP A 258 24.24 -11.42 2.87
CA TRP A 258 23.27 -10.88 3.80
C TRP A 258 23.80 -10.97 5.23
N LYS A 259 24.07 -9.82 5.82
CA LYS A 259 24.42 -9.66 7.23
C LYS A 259 23.18 -9.21 7.99
N ARG A 260 22.51 -10.14 8.63
CA ARG A 260 21.22 -9.89 9.32
C ARG A 260 21.32 -8.72 10.29
N GLY A 261 20.35 -7.80 10.18
CA GLY A 261 20.27 -6.58 10.97
C GLY A 261 21.27 -5.49 10.59
N GLU A 262 22.10 -5.71 9.57
CA GLU A 262 23.12 -4.75 9.12
C GLU A 262 22.95 -4.40 7.65
N THR A 263 23.26 -5.35 6.74
CA THR A 263 23.30 -5.10 5.30
C THR A 263 22.89 -6.31 4.48
N LEU A 264 22.22 -6.04 3.36
CA LEU A 264 22.01 -7.01 2.27
C LEU A 264 22.67 -6.44 1.01
N THR A 265 23.55 -7.21 0.38
CA THR A 265 24.28 -6.79 -0.83
C THR A 265 23.84 -7.61 -2.03
N LEU A 266 23.37 -6.92 -3.04
CA LEU A 266 23.03 -7.44 -4.35
C LEU A 266 24.12 -7.00 -5.35
N VAL A 267 24.51 -7.90 -6.26
CA VAL A 267 25.44 -7.60 -7.35
C VAL A 267 24.79 -7.89 -8.69
N LYS A 268 25.18 -7.14 -9.71
CA LYS A 268 24.69 -7.32 -11.08
C LYS A 268 24.78 -8.80 -11.49
N ASN A 269 23.66 -9.34 -11.98
CA ASN A 269 23.64 -10.66 -12.60
C ASN A 269 24.27 -10.56 -14.00
N PRO A 270 25.43 -11.18 -14.24
CA PRO A 270 26.09 -11.10 -15.55
C PRO A 270 25.34 -11.87 -16.65
N ASN A 271 24.39 -12.71 -16.27
CA ASN A 271 23.59 -13.55 -17.15
C ASN A 271 22.16 -13.01 -17.34
N TYR A 272 21.89 -11.77 -16.90
CA TYR A 272 20.54 -11.21 -17.00
C TYR A 272 20.09 -11.13 -18.46
N TRP A 273 18.87 -11.57 -18.72
CA TRP A 273 18.35 -11.76 -20.07
C TRP A 273 17.96 -10.47 -20.79
N GLU A 274 17.71 -9.36 -20.07
CA GLU A 274 17.49 -8.03 -20.69
C GLU A 274 18.84 -7.38 -21.02
N GLU A 275 19.12 -7.21 -22.31
CA GLU A 275 20.41 -6.70 -22.78
C GLU A 275 20.72 -5.30 -22.24
N GLY A 276 21.90 -5.13 -21.67
CA GLY A 276 22.39 -3.87 -21.12
C GLY A 276 21.94 -3.58 -19.69
N LEU A 277 21.01 -4.35 -19.14
CA LEU A 277 20.51 -4.18 -17.78
C LEU A 277 21.10 -5.24 -16.81
N PRO A 278 21.05 -5.02 -15.51
CA PRO A 278 20.79 -3.72 -14.86
C PRO A 278 21.94 -2.74 -15.12
N LEU A 279 21.67 -1.44 -14.91
CA LEU A 279 22.70 -0.40 -15.10
C LEU A 279 23.71 -0.35 -13.95
N LEU A 280 23.27 -0.54 -12.72
CA LEU A 280 24.11 -0.57 -11.52
C LEU A 280 24.99 -1.84 -11.47
N ASP A 281 26.19 -1.73 -10.90
CA ASP A 281 27.02 -2.88 -10.57
C ASP A 281 26.55 -3.61 -9.31
N SER A 282 25.98 -2.84 -8.35
CA SER A 282 25.53 -3.40 -7.07
C SER A 282 24.52 -2.49 -6.38
N VAL A 283 23.76 -3.08 -5.46
CA VAL A 283 22.89 -2.40 -4.50
C VAL A 283 23.27 -2.88 -3.10
N VAL A 284 23.56 -1.95 -2.20
CA VAL A 284 23.82 -2.24 -0.78
C VAL A 284 22.66 -1.67 0.03
N VAL A 285 21.81 -2.55 0.54
CA VAL A 285 20.69 -2.20 1.42
C VAL A 285 21.20 -2.17 2.85
N SER A 286 21.14 -1.03 3.52
CA SER A 286 21.55 -0.85 4.92
C SER A 286 20.33 -0.75 5.83
N VAL A 287 20.34 -1.51 6.92
CA VAL A 287 19.29 -1.48 7.95
C VAL A 287 19.61 -0.42 8.98
N VAL A 288 18.83 0.66 8.99
CA VAL A 288 19.01 1.79 9.91
C VAL A 288 17.66 2.13 10.54
N PRO A 289 17.30 1.54 11.70
CA PRO A 289 15.97 1.69 12.29
C PRO A 289 15.61 3.11 12.70
N ASP A 290 16.57 3.91 13.13
CA ASP A 290 16.32 5.29 13.56
C ASP A 290 16.17 6.23 12.37
N ASP A 291 15.02 6.88 12.25
CA ASP A 291 14.67 7.78 11.15
C ASP A 291 15.63 8.97 11.03
N ASN A 292 16.06 9.54 12.17
CA ASN A 292 16.97 10.68 12.14
C ASN A 292 18.36 10.25 11.68
N ALA A 293 18.83 9.06 12.07
CA ALA A 293 20.08 8.51 11.61
C ALA A 293 20.06 8.28 10.09
N ARG A 294 18.97 7.70 9.53
CA ARG A 294 18.83 7.53 8.07
C ARG A 294 18.85 8.86 7.34
N ILE A 295 18.13 9.86 7.85
CA ILE A 295 18.11 11.21 7.26
C ILE A 295 19.50 11.86 7.31
N LEU A 296 20.21 11.76 8.42
CA LEU A 296 21.58 12.29 8.51
C LEU A 296 22.54 11.59 7.56
N GLN A 297 22.42 10.29 7.37
CA GLN A 297 23.26 9.51 6.46
C GLN A 297 23.03 9.92 4.99
N ILE A 298 21.79 10.13 4.55
CA ILE A 298 21.54 10.59 3.18
C ILE A 298 21.99 12.04 2.98
N GLN A 299 21.77 12.92 3.95
CA GLN A 299 22.28 14.31 3.91
C GLN A 299 23.82 14.36 3.93
N GLY A 300 24.47 13.43 4.63
CA GLY A 300 25.92 13.27 4.68
C GLY A 300 26.53 12.57 3.47
N GLY A 301 25.71 12.01 2.57
CA GLY A 301 26.15 11.27 1.39
C GLY A 301 26.68 9.86 1.71
N GLU A 302 26.32 9.30 2.85
CA GLU A 302 26.57 7.89 3.21
C GLU A 302 25.54 6.96 2.54
N LEU A 303 24.31 7.43 2.33
CA LEU A 303 23.27 6.80 1.53
C LEU A 303 23.02 7.60 0.25
N ASP A 304 22.59 6.92 -0.80
CA ASP A 304 22.17 7.50 -2.08
C ASP A 304 20.65 7.58 -2.21
N ALA A 305 19.96 6.65 -1.57
CA ALA A 305 18.50 6.60 -1.51
C ALA A 305 18.02 6.02 -0.17
N MET A 306 16.80 6.33 0.23
CA MET A 306 16.14 5.71 1.38
C MET A 306 14.62 5.70 1.22
N MET A 307 13.98 4.71 1.83
CA MET A 307 12.53 4.62 2.01
C MET A 307 12.11 5.00 3.44
N ASP A 308 10.80 4.94 3.70
CA ASP A 308 10.19 5.17 5.01
C ASP A 308 10.49 6.57 5.58
N VAL A 309 10.36 7.58 4.74
CA VAL A 309 10.58 8.97 5.17
C VAL A 309 9.41 9.41 6.04
N PRO A 310 9.65 9.87 7.28
CA PRO A 310 8.57 10.40 8.10
C PRO A 310 7.89 11.60 7.43
N SER A 311 6.56 11.56 7.31
CA SER A 311 5.79 12.64 6.69
C SER A 311 6.09 14.01 7.29
N SER A 312 6.39 14.05 8.60
CA SER A 312 6.77 15.26 9.33
C SER A 312 8.06 15.93 8.82
N ARG A 313 8.94 15.16 8.18
CA ARG A 313 10.24 15.65 7.71
C ARG A 313 10.24 16.07 6.24
N VAL A 314 9.19 15.72 5.49
CA VAL A 314 9.05 16.01 4.05
C VAL A 314 9.25 17.49 3.74
N PRO A 315 8.59 18.47 4.42
CA PRO A 315 8.76 19.88 4.10
C PRO A 315 10.20 20.41 4.27
N GLU A 316 10.91 19.90 5.27
CA GLU A 316 12.31 20.26 5.51
C GLU A 316 13.23 19.68 4.43
N LEU A 317 13.05 18.40 4.12
CA LEU A 317 13.89 17.67 3.18
C LEU A 317 13.70 18.14 1.73
N GLN A 318 12.51 18.63 1.36
CA GLN A 318 12.25 19.26 0.07
C GLN A 318 13.04 20.58 -0.14
N MET A 319 13.49 21.21 0.93
CA MET A 319 14.31 22.44 0.85
C MET A 319 15.81 22.15 0.64
N ASP A 320 16.26 20.91 0.79
CA ASP A 320 17.66 20.54 0.56
C ASP A 320 17.91 20.39 -0.97
N PRO A 321 18.77 21.24 -1.57
CA PRO A 321 19.01 21.20 -3.02
C PRO A 321 19.75 19.95 -3.50
N ASN A 322 20.30 19.14 -2.60
CA ASN A 322 21.00 17.89 -2.91
C ASN A 322 20.10 16.66 -2.88
N LEU A 323 18.84 16.84 -2.46
CA LEU A 323 17.89 15.74 -2.30
C LEU A 323 16.71 15.88 -3.27
N LYS A 324 16.16 14.74 -3.67
CA LYS A 324 14.87 14.60 -4.35
C LYS A 324 13.93 13.84 -3.42
N VAL A 325 12.81 14.45 -3.04
CA VAL A 325 11.77 13.80 -2.24
C VAL A 325 10.66 13.32 -3.16
N TYR A 326 10.36 12.05 -3.12
CA TYR A 326 9.33 11.42 -3.94
C TYR A 326 8.09 11.09 -3.11
N GLN A 327 6.96 11.23 -3.75
CA GLN A 327 5.66 10.75 -3.28
C GLN A 327 5.12 9.80 -4.34
N PHE A 328 5.48 8.53 -4.25
CA PHE A 328 5.02 7.52 -5.19
C PHE A 328 3.60 7.08 -4.85
N PRO A 329 2.75 6.82 -5.86
CA PRO A 329 1.47 6.18 -5.63
C PRO A 329 1.66 4.87 -4.86
N SER A 330 0.75 4.60 -3.93
CA SER A 330 0.72 3.33 -3.21
C SER A 330 -0.70 2.76 -3.24
N THR A 331 -0.83 1.48 -2.96
CA THR A 331 -2.12 0.85 -2.75
C THR A 331 -2.64 1.05 -1.32
N LEU A 332 -1.93 1.80 -0.47
CA LEU A 332 -2.26 1.98 0.93
C LEU A 332 -3.50 2.86 1.12
N THR A 333 -4.56 2.25 1.63
CA THR A 333 -5.76 2.93 2.10
C THR A 333 -5.86 2.79 3.62
N ALA A 334 -5.85 3.90 4.34
CA ALA A 334 -6.08 3.92 5.79
C ALA A 334 -7.58 4.06 6.09
N TYR A 335 -8.06 3.32 7.08
CA TYR A 335 -9.48 3.30 7.43
C TYR A 335 -9.73 2.97 8.91
N ILE A 336 -10.97 3.18 9.34
CA ILE A 336 -11.50 2.67 10.61
C ILE A 336 -12.42 1.51 10.28
N VAL A 337 -12.07 0.32 10.76
CA VAL A 337 -12.98 -0.84 10.74
C VAL A 337 -14.09 -0.61 11.76
N LEU A 338 -15.34 -0.82 11.34
CA LEU A 338 -16.51 -0.76 12.20
C LEU A 338 -17.13 -2.13 12.32
N ASN A 339 -17.34 -2.63 13.53
CA ASN A 339 -18.02 -3.90 13.73
C ASN A 339 -19.54 -3.74 13.54
N ASN A 340 -20.03 -4.06 12.34
CA ASN A 340 -21.44 -3.90 11.97
C ASN A 340 -22.35 -4.98 12.55
N ARG A 341 -21.82 -5.97 13.27
CA ARG A 341 -22.63 -7.05 13.87
C ARG A 341 -23.46 -6.57 15.05
N ASN A 342 -22.99 -5.53 15.73
CA ASN A 342 -23.53 -5.11 17.00
C ASN A 342 -24.00 -3.64 16.97
N ALA A 343 -25.03 -3.35 17.78
CA ALA A 343 -25.44 -1.97 18.00
C ALA A 343 -24.31 -1.19 18.74
N PRO A 344 -24.11 0.10 18.42
CA PRO A 344 -24.94 0.91 17.50
C PRO A 344 -24.47 0.85 16.04
N LEU A 345 -23.35 0.19 15.75
CA LEU A 345 -22.71 0.20 14.42
C LEU A 345 -23.38 -0.70 13.39
N ASN A 346 -24.35 -1.54 13.78
CA ASN A 346 -25.24 -2.24 12.84
C ASN A 346 -26.24 -1.31 12.15
N ASP A 347 -26.37 -0.06 12.64
CA ASP A 347 -27.24 0.96 12.05
C ASP A 347 -26.47 1.80 11.02
N VAL A 348 -26.92 1.82 9.78
CA VAL A 348 -26.28 2.58 8.69
C VAL A 348 -26.29 4.10 8.96
N HIS A 349 -27.31 4.61 9.62
CA HIS A 349 -27.38 6.04 9.97
C HIS A 349 -26.34 6.42 11.01
N ALA A 350 -26.05 5.55 11.98
CA ALA A 350 -24.96 5.75 12.93
C ALA A 350 -23.60 5.79 12.21
N ARG A 351 -23.35 4.86 11.26
CA ARG A 351 -22.12 4.85 10.48
C ARG A 351 -21.97 6.06 9.56
N LYS A 352 -23.05 6.47 8.88
CA LYS A 352 -23.07 7.70 8.05
C LYS A 352 -22.85 8.97 8.88
N ALA A 353 -23.37 9.01 10.10
CA ALA A 353 -23.09 10.11 11.01
C ALA A 353 -21.59 10.25 11.31
N LEU A 354 -20.89 9.13 11.54
CA LEU A 354 -19.43 9.13 11.69
C LEU A 354 -18.72 9.59 10.41
N GLN A 355 -19.18 9.17 9.21
CA GLN A 355 -18.63 9.60 7.93
C GLN A 355 -18.66 11.13 7.75
N TYR A 356 -19.85 11.72 7.94
CA TYR A 356 -20.04 13.17 7.80
C TYR A 356 -19.34 13.98 8.91
N ALA A 357 -19.17 13.40 10.10
CA ALA A 357 -18.45 14.05 11.20
C ALA A 357 -16.93 13.98 11.07
N THR A 358 -16.40 13.26 10.08
CA THR A 358 -14.95 13.05 9.88
C THR A 358 -14.39 14.04 8.85
N ASP A 359 -13.61 15.03 9.30
CA ASP A 359 -12.84 15.93 8.43
C ASP A 359 -11.52 15.28 7.99
N ARG A 360 -11.55 14.62 6.84
CA ARG A 360 -10.42 13.89 6.29
C ARG A 360 -9.23 14.79 5.97
N GLN A 361 -9.49 16.03 5.52
CA GLN A 361 -8.39 16.95 5.24
C GLN A 361 -7.66 17.36 6.52
N THR A 362 -8.41 17.63 7.58
CA THR A 362 -7.80 17.89 8.89
C THR A 362 -7.00 16.71 9.40
N LEU A 363 -7.48 15.46 9.20
CA LEU A 363 -6.70 14.27 9.56
C LEU A 363 -5.39 14.17 8.78
N ILE A 364 -5.44 14.41 7.45
CA ILE A 364 -4.23 14.43 6.61
C ILE A 364 -3.24 15.48 7.11
N ASP A 365 -3.73 16.68 7.42
CA ASP A 365 -2.87 17.76 7.89
C ASP A 365 -2.20 17.48 9.24
N VAL A 366 -2.90 16.86 10.18
CA VAL A 366 -2.35 16.62 11.54
C VAL A 366 -1.61 15.30 11.67
N VAL A 367 -1.96 14.26 10.92
CA VAL A 367 -1.33 12.94 10.97
C VAL A 367 -0.22 12.82 9.92
N LEU A 368 -0.52 13.24 8.67
CA LEU A 368 0.37 13.06 7.53
C LEU A 368 1.09 14.35 7.10
N PHE A 369 0.97 15.44 7.85
CA PHE A 369 1.62 16.73 7.54
C PHE A 369 1.27 17.26 6.15
N GLY A 370 0.03 16.99 5.70
CA GLY A 370 -0.45 17.39 4.38
C GLY A 370 -0.08 16.42 3.25
N VAL A 371 0.61 15.32 3.56
CA VAL A 371 1.02 14.32 2.55
C VAL A 371 -0.04 13.23 2.47
N GLY A 372 -0.76 13.18 1.36
CA GLY A 372 -1.86 12.24 1.13
C GLY A 372 -3.10 12.92 0.60
N VAL A 373 -4.13 12.14 0.27
CA VAL A 373 -5.40 12.65 -0.25
C VAL A 373 -6.58 11.98 0.44
N PRO A 374 -7.74 12.67 0.60
CA PRO A 374 -8.93 12.07 1.18
C PRO A 374 -9.39 10.85 0.38
N ALA A 375 -9.64 9.73 1.05
CA ALA A 375 -10.13 8.53 0.39
C ALA A 375 -11.59 8.69 -0.05
N THR A 376 -11.88 8.28 -1.28
CA THR A 376 -13.22 8.28 -1.87
C THR A 376 -13.91 6.93 -1.76
N SER A 377 -13.12 5.86 -1.61
CA SER A 377 -13.54 4.47 -1.61
C SER A 377 -12.58 3.66 -0.72
N PHE A 378 -12.94 2.40 -0.47
CA PHE A 378 -12.01 1.44 0.12
C PHE A 378 -10.90 1.03 -0.88
N MET A 379 -11.14 1.17 -2.19
CA MET A 379 -10.12 0.91 -3.21
C MET A 379 -9.13 2.06 -3.32
N PRO A 380 -7.84 1.78 -3.54
CA PRO A 380 -6.80 2.79 -3.73
C PRO A 380 -7.07 3.67 -4.95
N GLN A 381 -6.66 4.93 -4.85
CA GLN A 381 -6.78 5.86 -5.96
C GLN A 381 -5.89 5.44 -7.14
N GLY A 382 -6.47 5.39 -8.33
CA GLY A 382 -5.74 5.02 -9.55
C GLY A 382 -5.54 3.51 -9.76
N ALA A 383 -6.02 2.67 -8.84
CA ALA A 383 -6.05 1.22 -9.05
C ALA A 383 -6.95 0.84 -10.24
N LEU A 384 -6.72 -0.33 -10.82
CA LEU A 384 -7.55 -0.86 -11.88
C LEU A 384 -9.03 -0.88 -11.42
N PHE A 385 -9.95 -0.36 -12.25
CA PHE A 385 -11.39 -0.23 -11.98
C PHE A 385 -11.76 0.66 -10.78
N TRP A 386 -10.86 1.50 -10.31
CA TRP A 386 -11.20 2.51 -9.31
C TRP A 386 -12.28 3.46 -9.83
N ASN A 387 -13.30 3.74 -8.99
CA ASN A 387 -14.41 4.62 -9.39
C ASN A 387 -14.06 6.10 -9.18
N ASP A 388 -13.59 6.74 -10.23
CA ASP A 388 -13.20 8.14 -10.30
C ASP A 388 -14.38 9.14 -10.16
N LYS A 389 -15.63 8.64 -10.20
CA LYS A 389 -16.85 9.46 -10.02
C LYS A 389 -17.27 9.58 -8.56
N LEU A 390 -16.73 8.73 -7.68
CA LEU A 390 -16.98 8.84 -6.27
C LEU A 390 -16.22 10.03 -5.69
N THR A 391 -16.89 10.73 -4.78
CA THR A 391 -16.30 11.80 -3.99
C THR A 391 -16.22 11.40 -2.52
N PRO A 392 -15.23 11.87 -1.78
CA PRO A 392 -15.18 11.67 -0.33
C PRO A 392 -16.46 12.19 0.33
N TYR A 393 -16.87 11.57 1.43
CA TYR A 393 -17.84 12.20 2.30
C TYR A 393 -17.32 13.57 2.71
N ALA A 394 -18.02 14.64 2.30
CA ALA A 394 -17.68 15.98 2.72
C ALA A 394 -17.95 16.13 4.22
N PHE A 395 -17.02 16.71 4.96
CA PHE A 395 -17.24 17.06 6.35
C PHE A 395 -18.43 18.01 6.46
N ASP A 396 -19.47 17.59 7.17
CA ASP A 396 -20.71 18.32 7.34
C ASP A 396 -21.37 17.91 8.67
N ILE A 397 -21.13 18.69 9.70
CA ILE A 397 -21.61 18.39 11.05
C ILE A 397 -23.15 18.44 11.17
N ASP A 398 -23.83 19.25 10.34
CA ASP A 398 -25.27 19.31 10.36
C ASP A 398 -25.89 18.07 9.72
N LYS A 399 -25.31 17.57 8.63
CA LYS A 399 -25.68 16.26 8.07
C LYS A 399 -25.36 15.13 9.03
N ALA A 400 -24.19 15.14 9.68
CA ALA A 400 -23.81 14.15 10.67
C ALA A 400 -24.85 14.06 11.80
N LYS A 401 -25.30 15.23 12.32
CA LYS A 401 -26.38 15.28 13.32
C LYS A 401 -27.72 14.80 12.79
N ALA A 402 -28.02 15.10 11.52
CA ALA A 402 -29.24 14.63 10.87
C ALA A 402 -29.29 13.12 10.69
N GLU A 403 -28.16 12.51 10.32
CA GLU A 403 -28.01 11.05 10.28
C GLU A 403 -28.10 10.44 11.68
N MET A 404 -27.39 11.00 12.67
CA MET A 404 -27.45 10.53 14.05
C MET A 404 -28.89 10.56 14.60
N ALA A 405 -29.64 11.61 14.29
CA ALA A 405 -31.04 11.72 14.71
C ALA A 405 -31.97 10.65 14.11
N GLN A 406 -31.61 10.04 12.98
CA GLN A 406 -32.33 8.94 12.34
C GLN A 406 -31.88 7.56 12.85
N SER A 407 -30.76 7.51 13.55
CA SER A 407 -30.23 6.26 14.08
C SER A 407 -31.01 5.76 15.30
N ALA A 408 -30.76 4.50 15.68
CA ALA A 408 -31.27 3.92 16.92
C ALA A 408 -30.74 4.63 18.19
N THR A 409 -29.72 5.47 18.07
CA THR A 409 -29.07 6.23 19.15
C THR A 409 -29.02 7.73 18.83
N PRO A 410 -30.17 8.43 18.75
CA PRO A 410 -30.26 9.79 18.21
C PRO A 410 -29.51 10.86 19.03
N ASN A 411 -29.10 10.54 20.25
CA ASN A 411 -28.32 11.42 21.12
C ASN A 411 -26.82 11.07 21.17
N GLY A 412 -26.37 10.14 20.32
CA GLY A 412 -25.00 9.60 20.35
C GLY A 412 -24.88 8.33 21.18
N PHE A 413 -23.64 7.82 21.29
CA PHE A 413 -23.33 6.55 21.94
C PHE A 413 -21.86 6.49 22.42
N PRO A 414 -21.55 5.64 23.39
CA PRO A 414 -20.16 5.33 23.72
C PRO A 414 -19.54 4.41 22.65
N LEU A 415 -18.29 4.67 22.28
CA LEU A 415 -17.56 3.91 21.27
C LEU A 415 -16.14 3.64 21.75
N GLU A 416 -15.74 2.36 21.82
CA GLU A 416 -14.34 1.99 21.96
C GLU A 416 -13.64 2.03 20.60
N LEU A 417 -12.53 2.76 20.52
CA LEU A 417 -11.62 2.79 19.38
C LEU A 417 -10.28 2.18 19.77
N LYS A 418 -10.01 0.96 19.30
CA LYS A 418 -8.73 0.30 19.47
C LYS A 418 -7.72 0.82 18.47
N ILE A 419 -6.50 1.07 18.94
CA ILE A 419 -5.37 1.54 18.14
C ILE A 419 -4.12 0.73 18.50
N ARG A 420 -3.12 0.74 17.61
CA ARG A 420 -1.81 0.16 17.91
C ARG A 420 -1.10 0.97 18.99
N GLY A 421 -0.76 0.31 20.09
CA GLY A 421 -0.01 0.92 21.18
C GLY A 421 1.41 1.33 20.75
N GLY A 422 1.82 2.53 21.17
CA GLY A 422 3.13 3.07 20.82
C GLY A 422 3.25 3.63 19.39
N SER A 423 2.13 3.81 18.68
CA SER A 423 2.07 4.48 17.37
C SER A 423 1.61 5.95 17.54
N PRO A 424 2.51 6.94 17.47
CA PRO A 424 2.14 8.36 17.63
C PRO A 424 1.15 8.85 16.58
N ASP A 425 1.23 8.31 15.36
CA ASP A 425 0.32 8.68 14.27
C ASP A 425 -1.10 8.18 14.55
N GLU A 426 -1.26 6.94 15.04
CA GLU A 426 -2.57 6.41 15.41
C GLU A 426 -3.14 7.09 16.66
N GLU A 427 -2.30 7.44 17.65
CA GLU A 427 -2.73 8.22 18.82
C GLU A 427 -3.23 9.61 18.41
N THR A 428 -2.54 10.26 17.47
CA THR A 428 -2.94 11.56 16.90
C THR A 428 -4.26 11.43 16.13
N LEU A 429 -4.37 10.40 15.28
CA LEU A 429 -5.56 10.07 14.51
C LEU A 429 -6.78 9.86 15.42
N ALA A 430 -6.64 8.97 16.40
CA ALA A 430 -7.72 8.63 17.34
C ALA A 430 -8.16 9.83 18.18
N THR A 431 -7.21 10.67 18.62
CA THR A 431 -7.51 11.90 19.37
C THR A 431 -8.30 12.88 18.51
N ALA A 432 -7.93 13.04 17.24
CA ALA A 432 -8.65 13.90 16.30
C ALA A 432 -10.07 13.39 16.04
N LEU A 433 -10.23 12.08 15.80
CA LEU A 433 -11.55 11.46 15.61
C LEU A 433 -12.43 11.59 16.85
N LYS A 434 -11.88 11.40 18.04
CA LYS A 434 -12.59 11.59 19.31
C LYS A 434 -13.16 13.01 19.43
N ASP A 435 -12.36 14.03 19.11
CA ASP A 435 -12.82 15.42 19.14
C ASP A 435 -13.92 15.68 18.08
N MET A 436 -13.72 15.20 16.86
CA MET A 436 -14.69 15.35 15.78
C MET A 436 -16.03 14.68 16.11
N TRP A 437 -16.02 13.44 16.55
CA TRP A 437 -17.24 12.66 16.82
C TRP A 437 -17.95 13.07 18.10
N SER A 438 -17.26 13.72 19.03
CA SER A 438 -17.90 14.30 20.23
C SER A 438 -18.99 15.32 19.85
N GLN A 439 -18.88 15.99 18.71
CA GLN A 439 -19.82 17.01 18.23
C GLN A 439 -21.19 16.44 17.83
N ILE A 440 -21.25 15.11 17.61
CA ILE A 440 -22.47 14.35 17.33
C ILE A 440 -22.88 13.44 18.49
N GLY A 441 -22.30 13.63 19.67
CA GLY A 441 -22.64 12.88 20.88
C GLY A 441 -21.96 11.52 21.00
N VAL A 442 -20.98 11.19 20.16
CA VAL A 442 -20.21 9.94 20.29
C VAL A 442 -19.07 10.14 21.28
N ASP A 443 -19.11 9.37 22.38
CA ASP A 443 -18.09 9.39 23.43
C ASP A 443 -17.04 8.32 23.18
N VAL A 444 -15.91 8.70 22.57
CA VAL A 444 -14.86 7.78 22.18
C VAL A 444 -13.92 7.47 23.35
N THR A 445 -13.77 6.19 23.67
CA THR A 445 -12.70 5.67 24.53
C THR A 445 -11.59 5.12 23.66
N ILE A 446 -10.40 5.72 23.69
CA ILE A 446 -9.23 5.26 22.94
C ILE A 446 -8.54 4.18 23.75
N THR A 447 -8.33 3.00 23.15
CA THR A 447 -7.70 1.82 23.77
C THR A 447 -6.43 1.44 23.02
N PRO A 448 -5.26 1.93 23.43
CA PRO A 448 -3.99 1.48 22.89
C PRO A 448 -3.78 0.00 23.21
N THR A 449 -3.55 -0.81 22.18
CA THR A 449 -3.45 -2.27 22.26
C THR A 449 -2.12 -2.72 21.65
N GLU A 450 -1.46 -3.67 22.27
CA GLU A 450 -0.23 -4.29 21.75
C GLU A 450 -0.52 -4.99 20.43
N GLY A 451 0.47 -5.00 19.49
CA GLY A 451 0.25 -5.39 18.08
C GLY A 451 -0.33 -6.80 17.90
N THR A 452 0.20 -7.80 18.59
CA THR A 452 -0.30 -9.19 18.52
C THR A 452 -1.73 -9.30 19.05
N THR A 453 -2.00 -8.66 20.21
CA THR A 453 -3.35 -8.62 20.79
C THR A 453 -4.33 -7.88 19.90
N LEU A 454 -3.88 -6.82 19.23
CA LEU A 454 -4.71 -6.06 18.27
C LEU A 454 -5.10 -6.95 17.08
N GLN A 455 -4.16 -7.75 16.57
CA GLN A 455 -4.42 -8.71 15.51
C GLN A 455 -5.39 -9.81 15.97
N ASP A 456 -5.17 -10.39 17.16
CA ASP A 456 -6.08 -11.38 17.75
C ASP A 456 -7.50 -10.82 17.92
N ASP A 457 -7.63 -9.56 18.38
CA ASP A 457 -8.92 -8.89 18.52
C ASP A 457 -9.60 -8.66 17.15
N TYR A 458 -8.82 -8.34 16.11
CA TYR A 458 -9.30 -8.21 14.75
C TYR A 458 -9.85 -9.55 14.23
N ASP A 459 -9.06 -10.62 14.31
CA ASP A 459 -9.41 -11.94 13.81
C ASP A 459 -10.61 -12.56 14.53
N ASN A 460 -10.67 -12.34 15.85
CA ASN A 460 -11.79 -12.79 16.69
C ASN A 460 -12.97 -11.81 16.75
N GLN A 461 -12.91 -10.69 16.01
CA GLN A 461 -13.96 -9.67 15.94
C GLN A 461 -14.31 -9.04 17.31
N ASN A 462 -13.33 -8.99 18.19
CA ASN A 462 -13.45 -8.48 19.56
C ASN A 462 -13.17 -6.98 19.64
N PHE A 463 -13.88 -6.18 18.86
CA PHE A 463 -13.77 -4.72 18.83
C PHE A 463 -15.11 -4.06 18.47
N GLN A 464 -15.25 -2.77 18.76
CA GLN A 464 -16.31 -1.93 18.22
C GLN A 464 -15.81 -1.16 16.99
N ALA A 465 -14.72 -0.41 17.13
CA ALA A 465 -14.01 0.25 16.07
C ALA A 465 -12.50 0.06 16.25
N MET A 466 -11.76 0.02 15.13
CA MET A 466 -10.32 -0.19 15.14
C MET A 466 -9.66 0.57 13.98
N THR A 467 -8.48 1.16 14.23
CA THR A 467 -7.62 1.68 13.15
C THR A 467 -7.04 0.52 12.35
N SER A 468 -7.00 0.65 11.05
CA SER A 468 -6.37 -0.32 10.17
C SER A 468 -5.97 0.31 8.84
N TYR A 469 -5.27 -0.44 8.00
CA TYR A 469 -4.93 -0.09 6.64
C TYR A 469 -4.87 -1.34 5.78
N TRP A 470 -4.89 -1.15 4.47
CA TRP A 470 -4.70 -2.21 3.48
C TRP A 470 -3.72 -1.77 2.41
N THR A 471 -2.93 -2.71 1.92
CA THR A 471 -2.11 -2.59 0.71
C THR A 471 -2.42 -3.78 -0.19
N ASN A 472 -2.58 -3.55 -1.50
CA ASN A 472 -2.80 -4.65 -2.44
C ASN A 472 -1.47 -5.28 -2.83
N ASP A 473 -1.45 -6.59 -2.94
CA ASP A 473 -0.30 -7.36 -3.40
C ASP A 473 -0.36 -7.65 -4.91
N ILE A 474 -1.57 -7.63 -5.48
CA ILE A 474 -1.80 -7.71 -6.93
C ILE A 474 -2.45 -6.43 -7.47
N ILE A 475 -2.29 -6.20 -8.76
CA ILE A 475 -2.88 -5.02 -9.42
C ILE A 475 -4.38 -5.18 -9.69
N ASP A 476 -4.88 -6.41 -9.78
CA ASP A 476 -6.30 -6.66 -9.96
C ASP A 476 -7.07 -6.38 -8.66
N PRO A 477 -8.20 -5.68 -8.70
CA PRO A 477 -8.98 -5.37 -7.51
C PRO A 477 -9.64 -6.58 -6.86
N ASP A 478 -9.60 -7.75 -7.47
CA ASP A 478 -10.28 -8.96 -7.00
C ASP A 478 -9.87 -9.35 -5.57
N GLU A 479 -8.56 -9.28 -5.28
CA GLU A 479 -8.03 -9.51 -3.94
C GLU A 479 -8.73 -8.62 -2.91
N LEU A 480 -8.61 -7.31 -3.07
CA LEU A 480 -9.18 -6.33 -2.15
C LEU A 480 -10.70 -6.45 -2.04
N VAL A 481 -11.37 -6.68 -3.18
CA VAL A 481 -12.83 -6.83 -3.23
C VAL A 481 -13.26 -8.13 -2.55
N ALA A 482 -12.53 -9.23 -2.73
CA ALA A 482 -12.80 -10.47 -2.01
C ALA A 482 -12.71 -10.24 -0.49
N TYR A 483 -11.67 -9.59 -0.01
CA TYR A 483 -11.51 -9.28 1.42
C TYR A 483 -12.56 -8.29 1.94
N ALA A 484 -12.94 -7.28 1.16
CA ALA A 484 -13.89 -6.26 1.59
C ALA A 484 -15.35 -6.71 1.53
N ILE A 485 -15.69 -7.69 0.69
CA ILE A 485 -17.08 -8.02 0.33
C ILE A 485 -17.46 -9.45 0.67
N LEU A 486 -16.56 -10.44 0.48
CA LEU A 486 -16.88 -11.85 0.61
C LEU A 486 -16.68 -12.35 2.05
N PRO A 487 -17.70 -12.94 2.68
CA PRO A 487 -17.60 -13.45 4.05
C PRO A 487 -16.61 -14.60 4.20
N GLU A 488 -16.43 -15.38 3.13
CA GLU A 488 -15.52 -16.52 3.08
C GLU A 488 -14.04 -16.13 3.07
N SER A 489 -13.71 -14.90 2.67
CA SER A 489 -12.30 -14.43 2.62
C SER A 489 -11.84 -13.87 3.96
N SER A 490 -12.33 -12.69 4.35
CA SER A 490 -11.96 -12.06 5.62
C SER A 490 -13.16 -11.45 6.32
N GLN A 491 -14.33 -12.03 6.13
CA GLN A 491 -15.61 -11.57 6.71
C GLN A 491 -15.84 -10.06 6.48
N ALA A 492 -15.59 -9.61 5.25
CA ALA A 492 -15.70 -8.20 4.84
C ALA A 492 -14.84 -7.28 5.72
N PHE A 493 -13.52 -7.51 5.75
CA PHE A 493 -12.59 -6.84 6.66
C PHE A 493 -13.01 -6.90 8.12
N GLN A 494 -13.54 -8.05 8.55
CA GLN A 494 -14.05 -8.26 9.89
C GLN A 494 -15.18 -7.29 10.30
N THR A 495 -15.75 -6.53 9.35
CA THR A 495 -16.88 -5.64 9.63
C THR A 495 -18.17 -6.41 9.92
N GLY A 496 -18.32 -7.61 9.37
CA GLY A 496 -19.55 -8.40 9.42
C GLY A 496 -20.68 -7.81 8.57
N TRP A 497 -20.36 -6.90 7.68
CA TRP A 497 -21.30 -6.34 6.70
C TRP A 497 -21.63 -7.39 5.62
N VAL A 498 -22.90 -7.42 5.23
CA VAL A 498 -23.41 -8.34 4.20
C VAL A 498 -24.28 -7.56 3.24
N ASN A 499 -23.98 -7.66 1.95
CA ASN A 499 -24.83 -7.17 0.88
C ASN A 499 -24.82 -8.16 -0.29
N GLU A 500 -26.00 -8.74 -0.58
CA GLU A 500 -26.12 -9.81 -1.59
C GLU A 500 -25.79 -9.33 -3.01
N GLU A 501 -26.11 -8.06 -3.37
CA GLU A 501 -25.77 -7.49 -4.68
C GLU A 501 -24.25 -7.37 -4.82
N ALA A 502 -23.58 -6.81 -3.82
CA ALA A 502 -22.12 -6.65 -3.83
C ALA A 502 -21.39 -8.00 -3.88
N GLN A 503 -21.83 -8.99 -3.10
CA GLN A 503 -21.25 -10.33 -3.11
C GLN A 503 -21.42 -11.03 -4.46
N LYS A 504 -22.60 -10.88 -5.08
CA LYS A 504 -22.83 -11.43 -6.42
C LYS A 504 -21.92 -10.76 -7.45
N LEU A 505 -21.84 -9.43 -7.44
CA LEU A 505 -20.99 -8.69 -8.36
C LEU A 505 -19.50 -9.04 -8.18
N ALA A 506 -19.03 -9.24 -6.95
CA ALA A 506 -17.66 -9.67 -6.68
C ALA A 506 -17.37 -11.03 -7.34
N LYS A 507 -18.22 -12.03 -7.09
CA LYS A 507 -18.07 -13.38 -7.68
C LYS A 507 -18.20 -13.39 -9.20
N ASP A 508 -19.15 -12.64 -9.75
CA ASP A 508 -19.32 -12.51 -11.19
C ASP A 508 -18.09 -11.81 -11.83
N GLY A 509 -17.54 -10.78 -11.17
CA GLY A 509 -16.37 -10.03 -11.62
C GLY A 509 -15.10 -10.87 -11.68
N THR A 510 -14.90 -11.78 -10.73
CA THR A 510 -13.77 -12.72 -10.76
C THR A 510 -13.84 -13.65 -11.98
N ALA A 511 -15.04 -14.07 -12.40
CA ALA A 511 -15.22 -15.00 -13.51
C ALA A 511 -15.41 -14.33 -14.89
N GLU A 512 -15.71 -13.03 -14.96
CA GLU A 512 -16.01 -12.30 -16.21
C GLU A 512 -14.75 -11.97 -16.98
N PRO A 513 -14.55 -12.45 -18.22
CA PRO A 513 -13.36 -12.17 -19.00
C PRO A 513 -13.37 -10.78 -19.66
N ASP A 514 -14.53 -10.14 -19.79
CA ASP A 514 -14.67 -8.82 -20.42
C ASP A 514 -14.30 -7.71 -19.43
N SER A 515 -13.18 -7.05 -19.65
CA SER A 515 -12.66 -5.99 -18.78
C SER A 515 -13.65 -4.82 -18.59
N ALA A 516 -14.43 -4.46 -19.63
CA ALA A 516 -15.38 -3.35 -19.52
C ALA A 516 -16.56 -3.72 -18.60
N LYS A 517 -17.02 -4.96 -18.64
CA LYS A 517 -18.05 -5.45 -17.72
C LYS A 517 -17.52 -5.57 -16.30
N ARG A 518 -16.26 -6.00 -16.14
CA ARG A 518 -15.60 -6.01 -14.82
C ARG A 518 -15.55 -4.59 -14.25
N ASP A 519 -15.15 -3.59 -15.04
CA ASP A 519 -15.13 -2.17 -14.60
C ASP A 519 -16.51 -1.73 -14.08
N GLU A 520 -17.60 -2.04 -14.82
CA GLU A 520 -18.96 -1.73 -14.37
C GLU A 520 -19.30 -2.39 -13.03
N MET A 521 -18.95 -3.68 -12.86
CA MET A 521 -19.22 -4.45 -11.64
C MET A 521 -18.44 -3.89 -10.44
N TYR A 522 -17.13 -3.65 -10.59
CA TYR A 522 -16.29 -3.16 -9.50
C TYR A 522 -16.62 -1.70 -9.12
N ARG A 523 -16.98 -0.86 -10.09
CA ARG A 523 -17.50 0.49 -9.81
C ARG A 523 -18.81 0.44 -9.02
N ARG A 524 -19.72 -0.44 -9.39
CA ARG A 524 -20.99 -0.60 -8.66
C ARG A 524 -20.78 -1.11 -7.23
N ILE A 525 -19.83 -2.03 -7.02
CA ILE A 525 -19.46 -2.47 -5.66
C ILE A 525 -19.01 -1.29 -4.80
N GLN A 526 -18.15 -0.42 -5.34
CA GLN A 526 -17.67 0.76 -4.61
C GLN A 526 -18.79 1.74 -4.27
N GLU A 527 -19.78 1.90 -5.16
CA GLU A 527 -20.98 2.72 -4.89
C GLU A 527 -21.78 2.15 -3.72
N ILE A 528 -22.11 0.85 -3.76
CA ILE A 528 -22.86 0.17 -2.69
C ILE A 528 -22.11 0.30 -1.35
N TYR A 529 -20.80 0.05 -1.37
CA TYR A 529 -19.97 0.12 -0.17
C TYR A 529 -19.95 1.54 0.42
N ASN A 530 -19.85 2.55 -0.44
CA ASN A 530 -19.90 3.94 -0.01
C ASN A 530 -21.29 4.32 0.53
N GLU A 531 -22.38 3.86 -0.14
CA GLU A 531 -23.76 4.11 0.30
C GLU A 531 -24.08 3.49 1.65
N GLU A 532 -23.58 2.29 1.95
CA GLU A 532 -23.85 1.58 3.20
C GLU A 532 -22.81 1.79 4.30
N SER A 533 -21.65 2.37 3.95
CA SER A 533 -20.62 2.79 4.90
C SER A 533 -20.20 1.73 5.92
N PRO A 534 -19.88 0.49 5.55
CA PRO A 534 -19.51 -0.53 6.53
C PRO A 534 -18.18 -0.22 7.26
N MET A 535 -17.37 0.65 6.69
CA MET A 535 -16.07 1.07 7.16
C MET A 535 -15.85 2.56 6.82
N LEU A 536 -15.00 3.26 7.55
CA LEU A 536 -14.61 4.63 7.22
C LEU A 536 -13.26 4.65 6.51
N SER A 537 -13.25 4.79 5.19
CA SER A 537 -12.04 5.12 4.45
C SER A 537 -11.61 6.56 4.78
N LEU A 538 -10.36 6.74 5.18
CA LEU A 538 -9.86 8.01 5.69
C LEU A 538 -9.04 8.76 4.64
N PHE A 539 -7.93 8.17 4.23
CA PHE A 539 -7.02 8.77 3.27
C PHE A 539 -6.18 7.72 2.55
N TYR A 540 -5.69 8.08 1.38
CA TYR A 540 -4.66 7.37 0.65
C TYR A 540 -3.31 7.95 1.02
N LYS A 541 -2.35 7.10 1.39
CA LYS A 541 -1.02 7.51 1.80
C LYS A 541 -0.01 7.10 0.72
N PRO A 542 0.80 8.02 0.16
CA PRO A 542 1.84 7.66 -0.79
C PRO A 542 3.03 6.97 -0.09
N TYR A 543 3.85 6.24 -0.87
CA TYR A 543 5.22 5.92 -0.44
C TYR A 543 6.06 7.18 -0.45
N LEU A 544 6.85 7.35 0.60
CA LEU A 544 7.71 8.50 0.79
C LEU A 544 9.17 8.06 0.75
N ASP A 545 9.83 8.38 -0.34
CA ASP A 545 11.22 8.03 -0.56
C ASP A 545 12.06 9.28 -0.84
N ILE A 546 13.34 9.18 -0.59
CA ILE A 546 14.31 10.23 -0.89
C ILE A 546 15.49 9.62 -1.64
N THR A 547 15.99 10.37 -2.62
CA THR A 547 17.30 10.10 -3.21
C THR A 547 18.18 11.35 -3.17
N THR A 548 19.49 11.16 -3.28
CA THR A 548 20.37 12.25 -3.70
C THR A 548 20.06 12.64 -5.15
N THR A 549 20.42 13.86 -5.54
CA THR A 549 20.24 14.34 -6.93
C THR A 549 20.99 13.51 -7.97
N LYS A 550 21.99 12.73 -7.54
CA LYS A 550 22.80 11.85 -8.38
C LYS A 550 22.09 10.58 -8.84
N VAL A 551 21.01 10.20 -8.14
CA VAL A 551 20.23 8.98 -8.48
C VAL A 551 19.17 9.33 -9.53
N HIS A 552 19.10 8.52 -10.56
CA HIS A 552 18.18 8.66 -11.69
C HIS A 552 17.37 7.39 -11.90
N ASN A 553 16.19 7.52 -12.51
CA ASN A 553 15.23 6.42 -12.76
C ASN A 553 14.91 5.61 -11.50
N PHE A 554 14.88 6.26 -10.35
CA PHE A 554 14.46 5.63 -9.11
C PHE A 554 12.94 5.50 -9.11
N GLY A 555 12.43 4.28 -8.98
CA GLY A 555 11.01 3.98 -8.99
C GLY A 555 10.59 3.11 -7.82
N HIS A 556 9.39 3.37 -7.31
CA HIS A 556 8.73 2.58 -6.28
C HIS A 556 7.30 2.28 -6.76
N PRO A 557 7.07 1.11 -7.37
CA PRO A 557 5.76 0.71 -7.85
C PRO A 557 4.69 0.67 -6.74
N PRO A 558 3.41 0.88 -7.07
CA PRO A 558 2.33 0.91 -6.09
C PRO A 558 2.20 -0.37 -5.23
N THR A 559 2.65 -1.52 -5.74
CA THR A 559 2.68 -2.81 -5.04
C THR A 559 3.84 -2.96 -4.05
N GLY A 560 4.70 -1.93 -3.91
CA GLY A 560 5.71 -1.88 -2.85
C GLY A 560 7.04 -2.58 -3.15
N GLN A 561 7.24 -3.11 -4.34
CA GLN A 561 8.47 -3.78 -4.75
C GLN A 561 9.37 -2.83 -5.54
N PHE A 562 10.68 -2.81 -5.27
CA PHE A 562 11.62 -1.98 -6.01
C PHE A 562 12.10 -2.65 -7.29
N ASP A 563 12.06 -1.91 -8.39
CA ASP A 563 12.68 -2.27 -9.65
C ASP A 563 13.88 -1.36 -9.92
N TRP A 564 15.07 -1.88 -9.69
CA TRP A 564 16.32 -1.12 -9.87
C TRP A 564 17.01 -1.40 -11.22
N ARG A 565 16.36 -2.08 -12.16
CA ARG A 565 16.98 -2.44 -13.47
C ARG A 565 17.50 -1.24 -14.22
N THR A 566 16.71 -0.17 -14.27
CA THR A 566 17.00 1.06 -14.99
C THR A 566 17.54 2.18 -14.10
N THR A 567 17.63 1.96 -12.80
CA THR A 567 18.22 2.94 -11.87
C THR A 567 19.72 3.08 -12.14
N TRP A 568 20.21 4.31 -12.16
CA TRP A 568 21.62 4.60 -12.33
C TRP A 568 22.06 5.78 -11.46
N ILE A 569 23.37 5.90 -11.24
CA ILE A 569 23.95 6.93 -10.38
C ILE A 569 25.08 7.67 -11.10
N GLU A 570 25.09 9.01 -10.99
CA GLU A 570 26.19 9.82 -11.49
C GLU A 570 27.48 9.50 -10.73
N GLN A 571 28.56 9.29 -11.49
CA GLN A 571 29.88 8.89 -10.99
C GLN A 571 30.71 10.10 -10.56
#